data_50cd010c125b0d398d6840cd772153b5
#
_entry.id   50cd010c125b0d398d6840cd772153b5
#
_cell.length_a   1.000
_cell.length_b   1.000
_cell.length_c   1.000
_cell.angle_alpha   90.00
_cell.angle_beta   90.00
_cell.angle_gamma   90.00
#
_symmetry.space_group_name_H-M   'P 1'
#
loop_
_entity.id
_entity.type
_entity.pdbx_description
1 polymer ?
#
loop_
_entity_poly.entity_id
_entity_poly.type
_entity_poly.pdbx_seq_one_letter_code
_entity_poly.pdbx_strand_id
1 'polypeptide(L)'
;KLSIGIPVYNGEKFIQKCLNSILNQTFTNFEIILSDNASTDLTTSICQEYANKDERILFIKQKSTGTRASNYNFVLEQSKSEYFMWASADDIWHPEFIEKNLMFLETHPDFVGSTSEVELFTGIWNENDTSKFKNIQPKKKYEWVHPLIGTFEEKVKFLFNFRKFEYMYAIFRTNHLKKYIIKEFMTWEVPLILNVLKYGNLNVEHGVMMFKYMGGKTSPDHYKKLFTTTKNYWGYSTLASLFPFVPLTFHVFNVVGPKIFLKHLLKRFIMDNYRAERLVLLDIFSK
;
A
#
# COMPACT_ATOMS: atom_id res chain seq x y z
N LYS A 1 -1.45 -12.12 -17.28
CA LYS A 1 -0.99 -12.84 -16.11
C LYS A 1 -0.95 -11.96 -14.85
N LEU A 2 -0.60 -10.67 -14.98
CA LEU A 2 -0.53 -9.70 -13.91
C LEU A 2 -1.37 -8.48 -14.25
N SER A 3 -2.24 -8.02 -13.34
CA SER A 3 -2.87 -6.69 -13.40
C SER A 3 -2.19 -5.77 -12.39
N ILE A 4 -1.84 -4.56 -12.82
CA ILE A 4 -1.22 -3.53 -11.99
C ILE A 4 -2.23 -2.40 -11.80
N GLY A 5 -2.75 -2.25 -10.58
CA GLY A 5 -3.70 -1.20 -10.25
C GLY A 5 -3.00 0.08 -9.79
N ILE A 6 -3.21 1.19 -10.49
CA ILE A 6 -2.65 2.51 -10.16
C ILE A 6 -3.79 3.47 -9.85
N PRO A 7 -4.23 3.58 -8.59
CA PRO A 7 -5.16 4.63 -8.18
C PRO A 7 -4.40 5.95 -8.01
N VAL A 8 -4.83 7.00 -8.71
CA VAL A 8 -4.18 8.32 -8.67
C VAL A 8 -5.18 9.43 -8.36
N TYR A 9 -4.72 10.47 -7.65
CA TYR A 9 -5.42 11.72 -7.43
C TYR A 9 -4.41 12.86 -7.25
N ASN A 10 -4.45 13.86 -8.13
CA ASN A 10 -3.54 15.02 -8.13
C ASN A 10 -2.07 14.58 -8.06
N GLY A 11 -1.66 13.74 -9.00
CA GLY A 11 -0.34 13.12 -9.07
C GLY A 11 0.55 13.64 -10.20
N GLU A 12 0.26 14.81 -10.82
CA GLU A 12 0.97 15.33 -11.99
C GLU A 12 2.50 15.32 -11.87
N LYS A 13 3.02 15.53 -10.64
CA LYS A 13 4.47 15.60 -10.36
C LYS A 13 5.17 14.25 -10.36
N PHE A 14 4.43 13.15 -10.25
CA PHE A 14 4.99 11.83 -9.94
C PHE A 14 4.58 10.75 -10.93
N ILE A 15 3.33 10.78 -11.42
CA ILE A 15 2.71 9.69 -12.18
C ILE A 15 3.52 9.29 -13.42
N GLN A 16 4.17 10.22 -14.11
CA GLN A 16 4.99 9.94 -15.27
C GLN A 16 6.17 9.01 -14.91
N LYS A 17 6.86 9.28 -13.80
CA LYS A 17 8.01 8.47 -13.36
C LYS A 17 7.58 7.09 -12.88
N CYS A 18 6.45 7.00 -12.19
CA CYS A 18 5.84 5.75 -11.81
C CYS A 18 5.54 4.89 -13.07
N LEU A 19 4.82 5.45 -14.04
CA LEU A 19 4.48 4.75 -15.29
C LEU A 19 5.72 4.31 -16.05
N ASN A 20 6.73 5.18 -16.19
CA ASN A 20 7.99 4.83 -16.85
C ASN A 20 8.67 3.62 -16.16
N SER A 21 8.71 3.59 -14.83
CA SER A 21 9.33 2.49 -14.09
C SER A 21 8.60 1.15 -14.26
N ILE A 22 7.28 1.20 -14.43
CA ILE A 22 6.46 0.01 -14.67
C ILE A 22 6.53 -0.44 -16.12
N LEU A 23 6.47 0.47 -17.09
CA LEU A 23 6.53 0.14 -18.50
C LEU A 23 7.91 -0.43 -18.91
N ASN A 24 8.97 -0.09 -18.17
CA ASN A 24 10.34 -0.58 -18.36
C ASN A 24 10.66 -1.86 -17.55
N GLN A 25 9.67 -2.57 -17.04
CA GLN A 25 9.89 -3.87 -16.39
C GLN A 25 10.35 -4.93 -17.39
N THR A 26 11.25 -5.83 -16.96
CA THR A 26 11.75 -6.96 -17.78
C THR A 26 10.63 -7.94 -18.12
N PHE A 27 9.68 -8.14 -17.22
CA PHE A 27 8.47 -8.91 -17.48
C PHE A 27 7.43 -8.02 -18.18
N THR A 28 6.92 -8.44 -19.35
CA THR A 28 6.07 -7.61 -20.22
C THR A 28 4.60 -8.04 -20.29
N ASN A 29 4.27 -9.26 -19.82
CA ASN A 29 2.90 -9.80 -19.89
C ASN A 29 2.03 -9.30 -18.72
N PHE A 30 1.75 -8.00 -18.70
CA PHE A 30 0.87 -7.36 -17.73
C PHE A 30 -0.06 -6.34 -18.38
N GLU A 31 -1.11 -5.98 -17.65
CA GLU A 31 -1.97 -4.82 -17.92
C GLU A 31 -1.85 -3.80 -16.78
N ILE A 32 -2.06 -2.53 -17.09
CA ILE A 32 -2.14 -1.44 -16.11
C ILE A 32 -3.58 -0.94 -16.06
N ILE A 33 -4.19 -0.97 -14.88
CA ILE A 33 -5.50 -0.38 -14.61
C ILE A 33 -5.23 0.95 -13.91
N LEU A 34 -5.25 2.05 -14.68
CA LEU A 34 -4.93 3.39 -14.22
C LEU A 34 -6.24 4.15 -13.94
N SER A 35 -6.53 4.40 -12.66
CA SER A 35 -7.77 5.05 -12.25
C SER A 35 -7.52 6.43 -11.66
N ASP A 36 -7.90 7.47 -12.41
CA ASP A 36 -7.86 8.86 -11.96
C ASP A 36 -9.12 9.21 -11.17
N ASN A 37 -8.96 9.51 -9.89
CA ASN A 37 -10.03 9.83 -8.94
C ASN A 37 -10.59 11.25 -9.13
N ALA A 38 -10.83 11.68 -10.37
CA ALA A 38 -11.27 13.01 -10.78
C ALA A 38 -10.28 14.11 -10.35
N SER A 39 -9.02 13.99 -10.78
CA SER A 39 -7.97 14.97 -10.53
C SER A 39 -8.29 16.34 -11.13
N THR A 40 -7.78 17.39 -10.49
CA THR A 40 -7.95 18.81 -10.88
C THR A 40 -6.68 19.46 -11.43
N ASP A 41 -5.57 18.73 -11.41
CA ASP A 41 -4.28 19.10 -11.99
C ASP A 41 -4.06 18.44 -13.37
N LEU A 42 -2.83 18.40 -13.87
CA LEU A 42 -2.49 17.79 -15.16
C LEU A 42 -2.50 16.24 -15.17
N THR A 43 -2.84 15.58 -14.04
CA THR A 43 -2.83 14.11 -13.94
C THR A 43 -3.64 13.46 -15.04
N THR A 44 -4.89 13.93 -15.28
CA THR A 44 -5.78 13.35 -16.31
C THR A 44 -5.14 13.38 -17.71
N SER A 45 -4.55 14.51 -18.11
CA SER A 45 -3.94 14.66 -19.43
C SER A 45 -2.70 13.77 -19.60
N ILE A 46 -1.86 13.68 -18.58
CA ILE A 46 -0.70 12.79 -18.57
C ILE A 46 -1.13 11.32 -18.68
N CYS A 47 -2.09 10.89 -17.87
CA CYS A 47 -2.59 9.50 -17.90
C CYS A 47 -3.17 9.13 -19.27
N GLN A 48 -3.95 10.04 -19.88
CA GLN A 48 -4.53 9.82 -21.21
C GLN A 48 -3.44 9.74 -22.30
N GLU A 49 -2.40 10.55 -22.19
CA GLU A 49 -1.26 10.51 -23.14
C GLU A 49 -0.55 9.14 -23.09
N TYR A 50 -0.29 8.61 -21.89
CA TYR A 50 0.31 7.29 -21.73
C TYR A 50 -0.58 6.17 -22.26
N ALA A 51 -1.88 6.20 -21.97
CA ALA A 51 -2.83 5.22 -22.48
C ALA A 51 -2.95 5.23 -24.01
N ASN A 52 -2.79 6.37 -24.64
CA ASN A 52 -2.77 6.48 -26.10
C ASN A 52 -1.50 5.90 -26.75
N LYS A 53 -0.40 5.78 -25.99
CA LYS A 53 0.90 5.30 -26.47
C LYS A 53 1.15 3.82 -26.19
N ASP A 54 0.50 3.23 -25.18
CA ASP A 54 0.73 1.85 -24.77
C ASP A 54 -0.60 1.14 -24.51
N GLU A 55 -0.90 0.13 -25.31
CA GLU A 55 -2.15 -0.66 -25.26
C GLU A 55 -2.35 -1.47 -23.98
N ARG A 56 -1.27 -1.66 -23.20
CA ARG A 56 -1.36 -2.31 -21.89
C ARG A 56 -2.06 -1.46 -20.84
N ILE A 57 -2.29 -0.14 -21.10
CA ILE A 57 -2.87 0.79 -20.14
C ILE A 57 -4.36 0.96 -20.38
N LEU A 58 -5.16 0.45 -19.46
CA LEU A 58 -6.58 0.77 -19.35
C LEU A 58 -6.73 2.01 -18.44
N PHE A 59 -6.92 3.19 -19.06
CA PHE A 59 -7.14 4.43 -18.33
C PHE A 59 -8.63 4.68 -18.08
N ILE A 60 -8.98 4.98 -16.82
CA ILE A 60 -10.35 5.27 -16.39
C ILE A 60 -10.35 6.54 -15.55
N LYS A 61 -11.04 7.57 -16.04
CA LYS A 61 -11.32 8.78 -15.26
C LYS A 61 -12.63 8.63 -14.51
N GLN A 62 -12.60 8.75 -13.18
CA GLN A 62 -13.80 8.72 -12.35
C GLN A 62 -14.65 9.98 -12.58
N LYS A 63 -15.98 9.85 -12.45
CA LYS A 63 -16.93 10.97 -12.65
C LYS A 63 -16.84 12.01 -11.53
N SER A 64 -16.47 11.59 -10.34
CA SER A 64 -16.34 12.43 -9.15
C SER A 64 -15.29 11.88 -8.22
N THR A 65 -14.69 12.73 -7.39
CA THR A 65 -13.73 12.31 -6.38
C THR A 65 -14.38 11.43 -5.33
N GLY A 66 -13.94 10.18 -5.27
CA GLY A 66 -14.28 9.23 -4.21
C GLY A 66 -13.25 9.21 -3.08
N THR A 67 -13.41 8.29 -2.14
CA THR A 67 -12.39 8.04 -1.11
C THR A 67 -11.15 7.36 -1.71
N ARG A 68 -10.02 7.43 -1.00
CA ARG A 68 -8.83 6.68 -1.41
C ARG A 68 -9.12 5.18 -1.47
N ALA A 69 -9.75 4.62 -0.43
CA ALA A 69 -10.11 3.20 -0.39
C ALA A 69 -11.02 2.79 -1.56
N SER A 70 -11.98 3.63 -1.95
CA SER A 70 -12.85 3.32 -3.09
C SER A 70 -12.07 3.20 -4.40
N ASN A 71 -11.08 4.07 -4.63
CA ASN A 71 -10.25 4.02 -5.83
C ASN A 71 -9.28 2.80 -5.83
N TYR A 72 -8.76 2.41 -4.65
CA TYR A 72 -7.97 1.19 -4.49
C TYR A 72 -8.79 -0.08 -4.73
N ASN A 73 -10.03 -0.14 -4.22
CA ASN A 73 -10.96 -1.24 -4.52
C ASN A 73 -11.31 -1.29 -5.99
N PHE A 74 -11.60 -0.14 -6.59
CA PHE A 74 -11.99 -0.04 -7.99
C PHE A 74 -10.96 -0.68 -8.93
N VAL A 75 -9.68 -0.35 -8.80
CA VAL A 75 -8.65 -0.95 -9.67
C VAL A 75 -8.50 -2.47 -9.44
N LEU A 76 -8.71 -2.96 -8.23
CA LEU A 76 -8.72 -4.39 -7.94
C LEU A 76 -9.94 -5.09 -8.56
N GLU A 77 -11.11 -4.47 -8.51
CA GLU A 77 -12.35 -5.00 -9.09
C GLU A 77 -12.24 -5.16 -10.61
N GLN A 78 -11.60 -4.20 -11.29
CA GLN A 78 -11.38 -4.25 -12.75
C GLN A 78 -10.39 -5.35 -13.16
N SER A 79 -9.52 -5.83 -12.26
CA SER A 79 -8.50 -6.83 -12.58
C SER A 79 -9.11 -8.19 -12.96
N LYS A 80 -8.54 -8.84 -13.99
CA LYS A 80 -8.94 -10.18 -14.46
C LYS A 80 -7.79 -11.19 -14.38
N SER A 81 -6.58 -10.72 -14.12
CA SER A 81 -5.37 -11.54 -14.11
C SER A 81 -5.27 -12.42 -12.87
N GLU A 82 -4.46 -13.47 -12.95
CA GLU A 82 -4.16 -14.40 -11.85
C GLU A 82 -3.47 -13.70 -10.68
N TYR A 83 -2.57 -12.76 -11.01
CA TYR A 83 -1.83 -11.95 -10.05
C TYR A 83 -2.23 -10.49 -10.13
N PHE A 84 -2.11 -9.81 -9.01
CA PHE A 84 -2.40 -8.38 -8.87
C PHE A 84 -1.38 -7.69 -7.98
N MET A 85 -1.00 -6.47 -8.32
CA MET A 85 -0.31 -5.54 -7.42
C MET A 85 -0.92 -4.15 -7.48
N TRP A 86 -0.91 -3.45 -6.35
CA TRP A 86 -1.07 -2.00 -6.38
C TRP A 86 0.27 -1.31 -6.61
N ALA A 87 0.24 -0.25 -7.40
CA ALA A 87 1.36 0.67 -7.52
C ALA A 87 0.90 2.07 -7.12
N SER A 88 1.63 2.68 -6.18
CA SER A 88 1.38 4.09 -5.82
C SER A 88 1.93 5.00 -6.92
N ALA A 89 1.18 6.05 -7.25
CA ALA A 89 1.55 6.96 -8.34
C ALA A 89 2.83 7.78 -8.09
N ASP A 90 3.34 7.76 -6.86
CA ASP A 90 4.54 8.47 -6.41
C ASP A 90 5.75 7.55 -6.13
N ASP A 91 5.60 6.24 -6.30
CA ASP A 91 6.65 5.25 -6.07
C ASP A 91 7.30 4.79 -7.39
N ILE A 92 8.46 4.14 -7.30
CA ILE A 92 9.26 3.69 -8.44
C ILE A 92 9.71 2.24 -8.21
N TRP A 93 9.70 1.44 -9.27
CA TRP A 93 10.08 0.02 -9.22
C TRP A 93 11.33 -0.26 -10.04
N HIS A 94 12.20 -1.13 -9.49
CA HIS A 94 13.35 -1.67 -10.21
C HIS A 94 12.87 -2.51 -11.40
N PRO A 95 13.56 -2.50 -12.55
CA PRO A 95 13.12 -3.24 -13.75
C PRO A 95 12.83 -4.73 -13.55
N GLU A 96 13.51 -5.40 -12.64
CA GLU A 96 13.35 -6.83 -12.36
C GLU A 96 12.32 -7.14 -11.25
N PHE A 97 11.63 -6.13 -10.70
CA PHE A 97 10.72 -6.34 -9.56
C PHE A 97 9.62 -7.34 -9.90
N ILE A 98 8.93 -7.14 -11.02
CA ILE A 98 7.80 -8.01 -11.41
C ILE A 98 8.29 -9.43 -11.71
N GLU A 99 9.34 -9.57 -12.51
CA GLU A 99 9.86 -10.86 -12.95
C GLU A 99 10.26 -11.74 -11.76
N LYS A 100 11.09 -11.23 -10.85
CA LYS A 100 11.58 -12.00 -9.70
C LYS A 100 10.44 -12.43 -8.77
N ASN A 101 9.54 -11.52 -8.44
CA ASN A 101 8.42 -11.82 -7.56
C ASN A 101 7.42 -12.82 -8.18
N LEU A 102 7.16 -12.74 -9.48
CA LEU A 102 6.30 -13.71 -10.17
C LEU A 102 6.96 -15.09 -10.27
N MET A 103 8.25 -15.17 -10.64
CA MET A 103 8.98 -16.43 -10.67
C MET A 103 8.93 -17.15 -9.31
N PHE A 104 9.10 -16.40 -8.23
CA PHE A 104 8.96 -16.95 -6.89
C PHE A 104 7.56 -17.53 -6.66
N LEU A 105 6.52 -16.75 -6.93
CA LEU A 105 5.12 -17.17 -6.69
C LEU A 105 4.71 -18.37 -7.54
N GLU A 106 5.24 -18.51 -8.76
CA GLU A 106 4.94 -19.65 -9.64
C GLU A 106 5.46 -20.98 -9.10
N THR A 107 6.57 -20.93 -8.39
CA THR A 107 7.23 -22.11 -7.83
C THR A 107 6.85 -22.39 -6.37
N HIS A 108 6.18 -21.45 -5.68
CA HIS A 108 5.81 -21.55 -4.27
C HIS A 108 4.31 -21.34 -4.04
N PRO A 109 3.48 -22.37 -4.21
CA PRO A 109 2.02 -22.25 -4.13
C PRO A 109 1.50 -21.93 -2.71
N ASP A 110 2.28 -22.17 -1.68
CA ASP A 110 1.99 -21.85 -0.27
C ASP A 110 2.21 -20.35 0.08
N PHE A 111 2.73 -19.57 -0.88
CA PHE A 111 2.85 -18.12 -0.75
C PHE A 111 1.70 -17.40 -1.47
N VAL A 112 1.05 -16.48 -0.74
CA VAL A 112 -0.06 -15.66 -1.23
C VAL A 112 0.41 -14.37 -1.89
N GLY A 113 1.65 -13.95 -1.61
CA GLY A 113 2.25 -12.75 -2.16
C GLY A 113 3.77 -12.77 -2.04
N SER A 114 4.40 -11.93 -2.87
CA SER A 114 5.84 -11.70 -2.88
C SER A 114 6.13 -10.22 -3.14
N THR A 115 7.10 -9.66 -2.44
CA THR A 115 7.59 -8.29 -2.57
C THR A 115 9.11 -8.27 -2.47
N SER A 116 9.71 -7.09 -2.35
CA SER A 116 11.14 -6.89 -2.13
C SER A 116 11.41 -5.99 -0.95
N GLU A 117 12.69 -5.81 -0.62
CA GLU A 117 13.11 -4.73 0.27
C GLU A 117 12.77 -3.37 -0.34
N VAL A 118 12.49 -2.38 0.53
CA VAL A 118 12.03 -1.06 0.15
C VAL A 118 13.03 -0.01 0.61
N GLU A 119 13.43 0.89 -0.28
CA GLU A 119 14.17 2.09 0.07
C GLU A 119 13.25 3.30 0.09
N LEU A 120 13.37 4.10 1.16
CA LEU A 120 12.65 5.36 1.29
C LEU A 120 13.48 6.49 0.69
N PHE A 121 12.87 7.34 -0.15
CA PHE A 121 13.54 8.50 -0.70
C PHE A 121 12.72 9.78 -0.55
N THR A 122 13.42 10.92 -0.56
CA THR A 122 12.84 12.27 -0.53
C THR A 122 13.47 13.10 -1.66
N GLY A 123 12.80 14.14 -2.09
CA GLY A 123 13.31 15.00 -3.16
C GLY A 123 12.90 14.56 -4.56
N ILE A 124 13.62 15.01 -5.57
CA ILE A 124 13.35 14.71 -6.98
C ILE A 124 14.11 13.45 -7.37
N TRP A 125 13.39 12.45 -7.88
CA TRP A 125 14.01 11.27 -8.47
C TRP A 125 14.80 11.67 -9.72
N ASN A 126 16.08 11.27 -9.77
CA ASN A 126 16.92 11.49 -10.94
C ASN A 126 16.96 10.21 -11.77
N GLU A 127 16.33 10.22 -12.93
CA GLU A 127 16.27 9.07 -13.87
C GLU A 127 17.67 8.69 -14.40
N ASN A 128 18.60 9.66 -14.44
CA ASN A 128 19.97 9.43 -14.86
C ASN A 128 20.85 8.81 -13.76
N ASP A 129 20.38 8.74 -12.52
CA ASP A 129 21.09 8.09 -11.43
C ASP A 129 20.80 6.59 -11.40
N THR A 130 21.28 5.89 -12.43
CA THR A 130 21.21 4.41 -12.50
C THR A 130 22.03 3.71 -11.42
N SER A 131 22.82 4.45 -10.63
CA SER A 131 23.59 3.88 -9.51
C SER A 131 22.67 3.28 -8.45
N LYS A 132 21.46 3.80 -8.29
CA LYS A 132 20.44 3.25 -7.38
C LYS A 132 19.96 1.85 -7.81
N PHE A 133 19.97 1.55 -9.10
CA PHE A 133 19.63 0.21 -9.60
C PHE A 133 20.82 -0.75 -9.60
N LYS A 134 22.07 -0.25 -9.55
CA LYS A 134 23.28 -1.09 -9.61
C LYS A 134 23.66 -1.73 -8.28
N ASN A 135 23.24 -1.16 -7.16
CA ASN A 135 23.55 -1.62 -5.82
C ASN A 135 22.31 -2.21 -5.11
N ILE A 136 21.89 -3.39 -5.57
CA ILE A 136 20.86 -4.22 -4.91
C ILE A 136 21.42 -4.85 -3.60
N GLN A 137 22.48 -4.28 -3.02
CA GLN A 137 22.99 -4.73 -1.73
C GLN A 137 22.20 -4.05 -0.61
N PRO A 138 21.60 -4.81 0.33
CA PRO A 138 20.88 -4.22 1.46
C PRO A 138 21.85 -3.37 2.27
N LYS A 139 21.70 -2.06 2.22
CA LYS A 139 22.35 -1.20 3.21
C LYS A 139 21.70 -1.52 4.54
N LYS A 140 22.46 -1.90 5.58
CA LYS A 140 22.00 -2.28 6.93
C LYS A 140 20.92 -1.36 7.55
N LYS A 141 20.71 -0.19 6.98
CA LYS A 141 19.75 0.83 7.42
C LYS A 141 18.31 0.58 6.92
N TYR A 142 18.08 -0.40 6.01
CA TYR A 142 16.82 -0.60 5.31
C TYR A 142 16.27 -2.03 5.37
N GLU A 143 16.67 -2.84 6.34
CA GLU A 143 16.03 -4.13 6.67
C GLU A 143 14.60 -3.93 7.17
N TRP A 144 13.71 -3.45 6.31
CA TRP A 144 12.41 -2.94 6.76
C TRP A 144 11.27 -3.91 6.51
N VAL A 145 11.42 -4.80 5.56
CA VAL A 145 10.41 -5.79 5.18
C VAL A 145 11.02 -7.17 5.34
N HIS A 146 10.35 -8.05 6.06
CA HIS A 146 10.80 -9.42 6.30
C HIS A 146 9.75 -10.41 5.81
N PRO A 147 10.11 -11.61 5.36
CA PRO A 147 9.14 -12.64 5.02
C PRO A 147 8.19 -12.92 6.19
N LEU A 148 6.91 -13.08 5.88
CA LEU A 148 5.88 -13.46 6.86
C LEU A 148 5.55 -14.93 6.66
N ILE A 149 6.22 -15.80 7.42
CA ILE A 149 6.19 -17.25 7.28
C ILE A 149 5.74 -17.88 8.61
N GLY A 150 5.09 -19.05 8.52
CA GLY A 150 4.64 -19.81 9.67
C GLY A 150 3.12 -19.80 9.88
N THR A 151 2.69 -20.07 11.08
CA THR A 151 1.28 -20.05 11.45
C THR A 151 0.70 -18.63 11.36
N PHE A 152 -0.61 -18.51 11.19
CA PHE A 152 -1.27 -17.21 11.16
C PHE A 152 -0.97 -16.37 12.41
N GLU A 153 -0.97 -17.00 13.59
CA GLU A 153 -0.66 -16.34 14.87
C GLU A 153 0.77 -15.77 14.90
N GLU A 154 1.76 -16.52 14.40
CA GLU A 154 3.16 -16.07 14.30
C GLU A 154 3.31 -14.88 13.34
N LYS A 155 2.66 -14.95 12.18
CA LYS A 155 2.65 -13.85 11.19
C LYS A 155 2.01 -12.58 11.77
N VAL A 156 0.90 -12.71 12.51
CA VAL A 156 0.26 -11.58 13.21
C VAL A 156 1.21 -10.96 14.24
N LYS A 157 1.83 -11.76 15.09
CA LYS A 157 2.81 -11.26 16.09
C LYS A 157 3.96 -10.52 15.42
N PHE A 158 4.50 -11.10 14.35
CA PHE A 158 5.61 -10.51 13.63
C PHE A 158 5.22 -9.16 13.01
N LEU A 159 4.12 -9.09 12.25
CA LEU A 159 3.62 -7.88 11.61
C LEU A 159 3.45 -6.72 12.60
N PHE A 160 2.86 -7.01 13.77
CA PHE A 160 2.66 -5.98 14.80
C PHE A 160 3.93 -5.62 15.56
N ASN A 161 4.91 -6.49 15.68
CA ASN A 161 6.18 -6.16 16.34
C ASN A 161 7.02 -5.19 15.49
N PHE A 162 7.05 -5.37 14.19
CA PHE A 162 7.88 -4.58 13.27
C PHE A 162 7.18 -3.36 12.66
N ARG A 163 5.85 -3.25 12.74
CA ARG A 163 5.03 -2.12 12.25
C ARG A 163 5.33 -1.71 10.80
N LYS A 164 5.48 -2.66 9.88
CA LYS A 164 5.76 -2.43 8.48
C LYS A 164 4.54 -2.74 7.64
N PHE A 165 4.15 -1.83 6.76
CA PHE A 165 2.92 -1.93 5.99
C PHE A 165 3.16 -1.87 4.47
N GLU A 166 4.42 -1.81 4.06
CA GLU A 166 4.86 -1.82 2.66
C GLU A 166 4.45 -3.10 1.93
N TYR A 167 4.08 -4.15 2.66
CA TYR A 167 3.55 -5.40 2.10
C TYR A 167 2.34 -5.22 1.18
N MET A 168 1.60 -4.11 1.28
CA MET A 168 0.47 -3.87 0.39
C MET A 168 0.86 -3.71 -1.09
N TYR A 169 2.12 -3.41 -1.35
CA TYR A 169 2.67 -3.27 -2.71
C TYR A 169 3.28 -4.57 -3.24
N ALA A 170 3.08 -5.69 -2.55
CA ALA A 170 3.46 -7.02 -3.04
C ALA A 170 2.64 -7.41 -4.28
N ILE A 171 3.19 -8.31 -5.07
CA ILE A 171 2.42 -9.05 -6.06
C ILE A 171 1.67 -10.16 -5.32
N PHE A 172 0.35 -10.19 -5.43
CA PHE A 172 -0.52 -11.14 -4.75
C PHE A 172 -1.24 -12.05 -5.72
N ARG A 173 -1.69 -13.21 -5.25
CA ARG A 173 -2.71 -14.00 -5.94
C ARG A 173 -4.06 -13.29 -5.84
N THR A 174 -4.61 -12.86 -6.95
CA THR A 174 -5.81 -12.00 -7.05
C THR A 174 -7.01 -12.54 -6.30
N ASN A 175 -7.22 -13.86 -6.34
CA ASN A 175 -8.37 -14.53 -5.70
C ASN A 175 -8.39 -14.36 -4.16
N HIS A 176 -7.25 -14.18 -3.52
CA HIS A 176 -7.18 -13.94 -2.08
C HIS A 176 -7.42 -12.48 -1.73
N LEU A 177 -6.94 -11.53 -2.57
CA LEU A 177 -7.20 -10.11 -2.38
C LEU A 177 -8.69 -9.77 -2.49
N LYS A 178 -9.38 -10.29 -3.49
CA LYS A 178 -10.81 -10.00 -3.76
C LYS A 178 -11.76 -10.47 -2.65
N LYS A 179 -11.27 -11.23 -1.67
CA LYS A 179 -12.05 -11.63 -0.50
C LYS A 179 -12.16 -10.54 0.58
N TYR A 180 -11.42 -9.43 0.43
CA TYR A 180 -11.44 -8.33 1.38
C TYR A 180 -11.69 -7.00 0.66
N ILE A 181 -12.69 -6.26 1.14
CA ILE A 181 -12.99 -4.91 0.67
C ILE A 181 -12.26 -3.92 1.58
N ILE A 182 -11.40 -3.10 0.99
CA ILE A 182 -10.67 -2.06 1.69
C ILE A 182 -11.68 -1.02 2.22
N LYS A 183 -11.58 -0.69 3.51
CA LYS A 183 -12.39 0.34 4.17
C LYS A 183 -11.55 1.60 4.41
N GLU A 184 -12.18 2.77 4.32
CA GLU A 184 -11.49 4.04 4.57
C GLU A 184 -11.29 4.26 6.06
N PHE A 185 -10.08 4.07 6.55
CA PHE A 185 -9.62 4.42 7.90
C PHE A 185 -8.08 4.48 7.94
N MET A 186 -7.53 4.98 9.04
CA MET A 186 -6.08 5.08 9.19
C MET A 186 -5.45 3.68 9.24
N THR A 187 -4.37 3.46 8.48
CA THR A 187 -3.66 2.18 8.36
C THR A 187 -4.56 1.02 7.88
N TRP A 188 -5.47 1.30 6.94
CA TRP A 188 -6.41 0.34 6.34
C TRP A 188 -5.69 -0.84 5.65
N GLU A 189 -4.44 -0.67 5.28
CA GLU A 189 -3.57 -1.72 4.73
C GLU A 189 -3.34 -2.88 5.71
N VAL A 190 -3.40 -2.64 7.03
CA VAL A 190 -3.16 -3.67 8.04
C VAL A 190 -4.20 -4.79 7.99
N PRO A 191 -5.52 -4.53 8.08
CA PRO A 191 -6.51 -5.59 7.96
C PRO A 191 -6.50 -6.29 6.60
N LEU A 192 -6.14 -5.58 5.52
CA LEU A 192 -5.96 -6.16 4.20
C LEU A 192 -4.88 -7.25 4.24
N ILE A 193 -3.67 -6.90 4.70
CA ILE A 193 -2.54 -7.84 4.79
C ILE A 193 -2.87 -9.00 5.72
N LEU A 194 -3.42 -8.74 6.89
CA LEU A 194 -3.85 -9.80 7.82
C LEU A 194 -4.85 -10.76 7.18
N ASN A 195 -5.79 -10.24 6.39
CA ASN A 195 -6.77 -11.09 5.73
C ASN A 195 -6.13 -12.00 4.67
N VAL A 196 -5.19 -11.48 3.90
CA VAL A 196 -4.45 -12.24 2.89
C VAL A 196 -3.56 -13.32 3.55
N LEU A 197 -2.90 -12.99 4.67
CA LEU A 197 -2.04 -13.91 5.42
C LEU A 197 -2.75 -15.14 6.01
N LYS A 198 -4.08 -15.17 6.05
CA LYS A 198 -4.86 -16.38 6.38
C LYS A 198 -4.70 -17.49 5.34
N TYR A 199 -4.37 -17.14 4.12
CA TYR A 199 -4.33 -18.07 2.99
C TYR A 199 -2.94 -18.58 2.65
N GLY A 200 -1.88 -18.03 3.24
CA GLY A 200 -0.51 -18.48 3.00
C GLY A 200 0.54 -17.53 3.55
N ASN A 201 1.76 -17.75 3.13
CA ASN A 201 2.93 -16.96 3.50
C ASN A 201 3.12 -15.76 2.57
N LEU A 202 3.96 -14.79 2.97
CA LEU A 202 4.36 -13.68 2.14
C LEU A 202 5.89 -13.63 2.07
N ASN A 203 6.42 -13.63 0.85
CA ASN A 203 7.85 -13.58 0.57
C ASN A 203 8.35 -12.14 0.48
N VAL A 204 9.64 -11.98 0.75
CA VAL A 204 10.40 -10.76 0.48
C VAL A 204 11.68 -11.15 -0.23
N GLU A 205 11.79 -10.76 -1.49
CA GLU A 205 13.02 -10.92 -2.29
C GLU A 205 14.12 -10.04 -1.73
N HIS A 206 15.33 -10.57 -1.69
CA HIS A 206 16.51 -9.84 -1.26
C HIS A 206 16.88 -8.75 -2.28
N GLY A 207 17.21 -7.59 -1.74
CA GLY A 207 17.58 -6.41 -2.51
C GLY A 207 16.45 -5.41 -2.66
N VAL A 208 16.84 -4.14 -2.71
CA VAL A 208 15.90 -3.03 -2.88
C VAL A 208 15.42 -2.99 -4.33
N MET A 209 14.15 -3.32 -4.53
CA MET A 209 13.50 -3.26 -5.85
C MET A 209 12.27 -2.36 -5.86
N MET A 210 11.94 -1.73 -4.72
CA MET A 210 10.92 -0.69 -4.62
C MET A 210 11.50 0.54 -3.95
N PHE A 211 11.25 1.72 -4.54
CA PHE A 211 11.67 3.02 -4.02
C PHE A 211 10.41 3.82 -3.69
N LYS A 212 10.18 4.02 -2.39
CA LYS A 212 8.97 4.68 -1.88
C LYS A 212 9.23 6.15 -1.58
N TYR A 213 8.37 7.02 -2.14
CA TYR A 213 8.45 8.45 -1.91
C TYR A 213 7.90 8.85 -0.55
N MET A 214 8.69 9.63 0.22
CA MET A 214 8.35 10.10 1.56
C MET A 214 8.04 11.60 1.63
N GLY A 215 8.01 12.28 0.48
CA GLY A 215 7.77 13.73 0.40
C GLY A 215 6.28 14.08 0.38
N GLY A 216 5.79 14.71 1.42
CA GLY A 216 4.53 15.45 1.40
C GLY A 216 3.35 14.86 2.12
N LYS A 217 3.13 13.53 2.15
CA LYS A 217 1.94 12.93 2.79
C LYS A 217 2.22 12.25 4.13
N THR A 218 3.48 12.09 4.49
CA THR A 218 3.93 11.50 5.77
C THR A 218 4.45 12.53 6.77
N SER A 219 4.27 13.82 6.47
CA SER A 219 4.62 14.88 7.41
C SER A 219 3.70 14.85 8.65
N PRO A 220 4.17 15.28 9.84
CA PRO A 220 3.31 15.44 11.02
C PRO A 220 2.06 16.29 10.74
N ASP A 221 2.17 17.31 9.89
CA ASP A 221 1.05 18.18 9.50
C ASP A 221 0.02 17.45 8.62
N HIS A 222 0.45 16.47 7.82
CA HIS A 222 -0.49 15.63 7.08
C HIS A 222 -1.29 14.73 8.00
N TYR A 223 -0.66 14.10 8.99
CA TYR A 223 -1.38 13.34 10.03
C TYR A 223 -2.34 14.24 10.80
N LYS A 224 -1.92 15.44 11.16
CA LYS A 224 -2.77 16.45 11.80
C LYS A 224 -4.01 16.79 10.94
N LYS A 225 -3.80 17.01 9.65
CA LYS A 225 -4.86 17.29 8.68
C LYS A 225 -5.77 16.07 8.45
N LEU A 226 -5.23 14.86 8.44
CA LEU A 226 -6.01 13.63 8.38
C LEU A 226 -6.93 13.49 9.61
N PHE A 227 -6.45 13.77 10.80
CA PHE A 227 -7.24 13.74 12.03
C PHE A 227 -8.36 14.77 12.03
N THR A 228 -8.15 15.96 11.42
CA THR A 228 -9.15 17.02 11.37
C THR A 228 -10.15 16.86 10.23
N THR A 229 -9.76 16.27 9.10
CA THR A 229 -10.64 16.05 7.94
C THR A 229 -11.42 14.74 8.00
N THR A 230 -10.97 13.74 8.76
CA THR A 230 -11.66 12.45 8.94
C THR A 230 -12.98 12.56 9.72
N LYS A 231 -13.28 13.71 10.33
CA LYS A 231 -14.60 13.97 10.96
C LYS A 231 -15.80 13.59 10.08
N ASN A 232 -15.67 13.68 8.77
CA ASN A 232 -16.76 13.43 7.82
C ASN A 232 -16.73 12.05 7.14
N TYR A 233 -15.62 11.30 7.23
CA TYR A 233 -15.44 10.06 6.47
C TYR A 233 -15.90 8.79 7.20
N TRP A 234 -16.10 8.85 8.52
CA TRP A 234 -16.08 7.63 9.33
C TRP A 234 -17.43 7.10 9.76
N GLY A 235 -18.54 7.76 9.51
CA GLY A 235 -19.83 7.30 10.07
C GLY A 235 -19.84 7.12 11.62
N TYR A 236 -18.66 7.29 12.26
CA TYR A 236 -18.37 7.18 13.69
C TYR A 236 -17.98 8.53 14.26
N SER A 237 -18.68 9.58 13.88
CA SER A 237 -18.26 10.98 13.84
C SER A 237 -17.60 11.56 15.11
N THR A 238 -17.94 11.10 16.29
CA THR A 238 -17.37 11.65 17.53
C THR A 238 -16.32 10.71 18.15
N LEU A 239 -16.57 9.41 18.16
CA LEU A 239 -15.68 8.43 18.78
C LEU A 239 -14.37 8.26 18.00
N ALA A 240 -14.40 8.29 16.66
CA ALA A 240 -13.22 8.13 15.83
C ALA A 240 -12.33 9.38 15.81
N SER A 241 -12.87 10.58 16.12
CA SER A 241 -12.05 11.78 16.28
C SER A 241 -11.27 11.79 17.60
N LEU A 242 -11.82 11.18 18.63
CA LEU A 242 -11.18 11.04 19.94
C LEU A 242 -10.26 9.81 19.98
N PHE A 243 -10.64 8.73 19.29
CA PHE A 243 -9.94 7.45 19.29
C PHE A 243 -9.68 6.94 17.86
N PRO A 244 -8.73 7.52 17.14
CA PRO A 244 -8.54 7.26 15.70
C PRO A 244 -8.15 5.81 15.36
N PHE A 245 -7.69 5.03 16.33
CA PHE A 245 -7.36 3.61 16.16
C PHE A 245 -8.52 2.66 16.53
N VAL A 246 -9.67 3.16 17.00
CA VAL A 246 -10.81 2.29 17.33
C VAL A 246 -11.34 1.54 16.11
N PRO A 247 -11.54 2.16 14.93
CA PRO A 247 -11.94 1.44 13.73
C PRO A 247 -10.92 0.38 13.32
N LEU A 248 -9.62 0.70 13.34
CA LEU A 248 -8.56 -0.28 13.09
C LEU A 248 -8.63 -1.44 14.08
N THR A 249 -8.80 -1.14 15.38
CA THR A 249 -8.92 -2.14 16.43
C THR A 249 -10.05 -3.12 16.14
N PHE A 250 -11.22 -2.60 15.78
CA PHE A 250 -12.40 -3.40 15.45
C PHE A 250 -12.17 -4.29 14.21
N HIS A 251 -11.60 -3.71 13.14
CA HIS A 251 -11.31 -4.48 11.93
C HIS A 251 -10.25 -5.54 12.16
N VAL A 252 -9.18 -5.24 12.91
CA VAL A 252 -8.15 -6.22 13.25
C VAL A 252 -8.73 -7.34 14.13
N PHE A 253 -9.53 -6.99 15.14
CA PHE A 253 -10.22 -8.00 15.98
C PHE A 253 -11.05 -8.97 15.13
N ASN A 254 -11.84 -8.45 14.20
CA ASN A 254 -12.67 -9.28 13.31
C ASN A 254 -11.83 -10.18 12.39
N VAL A 255 -10.67 -9.74 11.96
CA VAL A 255 -9.78 -10.52 11.08
C VAL A 255 -9.03 -11.60 11.86
N VAL A 256 -8.40 -11.26 12.98
CA VAL A 256 -7.54 -12.18 13.73
C VAL A 256 -8.31 -13.09 14.71
N GLY A 257 -9.52 -12.69 15.07
CA GLY A 257 -10.36 -13.37 16.06
C GLY A 257 -9.99 -13.06 17.51
N PRO A 258 -10.92 -13.36 18.46
CA PRO A 258 -10.77 -12.96 19.85
C PRO A 258 -9.56 -13.58 20.54
N LYS A 259 -9.24 -14.85 20.27
CA LYS A 259 -8.13 -15.56 20.93
C LYS A 259 -6.77 -14.90 20.66
N ILE A 260 -6.45 -14.65 19.39
CA ILE A 260 -5.18 -14.02 19.00
C ILE A 260 -5.15 -12.55 19.44
N PHE A 261 -6.28 -11.84 19.28
CA PHE A 261 -6.38 -10.43 19.66
C PHE A 261 -6.13 -10.22 21.15
N LEU A 262 -6.85 -10.91 22.00
CA LEU A 262 -6.72 -10.79 23.46
C LEU A 262 -5.32 -11.18 23.94
N LYS A 263 -4.75 -12.26 23.39
CA LYS A 263 -3.44 -12.77 23.77
C LYS A 263 -2.28 -11.85 23.38
N HIS A 264 -2.33 -11.22 22.20
CA HIS A 264 -1.17 -10.55 21.61
C HIS A 264 -1.34 -9.07 21.33
N LEU A 265 -2.56 -8.59 21.10
CA LEU A 265 -2.79 -7.26 20.53
C LEU A 265 -3.54 -6.31 21.45
N LEU A 266 -4.35 -6.79 22.39
CA LEU A 266 -5.21 -5.95 23.23
C LEU A 266 -4.42 -4.85 23.94
N LYS A 267 -3.35 -5.20 24.67
CA LYS A 267 -2.52 -4.22 25.39
C LYS A 267 -1.97 -3.14 24.47
N ARG A 268 -1.55 -3.53 23.28
CA ARG A 268 -0.99 -2.62 22.28
C ARG A 268 -2.03 -1.62 21.77
N PHE A 269 -3.20 -2.09 21.36
CA PHE A 269 -4.27 -1.23 20.87
C PHE A 269 -4.77 -0.27 21.96
N ILE A 270 -4.83 -0.68 23.21
CA ILE A 270 -5.13 0.20 24.35
C ILE A 270 -4.06 1.31 24.43
N MET A 271 -2.78 0.96 24.37
CA MET A 271 -1.70 1.94 24.46
C MET A 271 -1.63 2.89 23.25
N ASP A 272 -1.89 2.38 22.05
CA ASP A 272 -1.88 3.21 20.83
C ASP A 272 -3.05 4.21 20.83
N ASN A 273 -4.26 3.80 21.26
CA ASN A 273 -5.39 4.71 21.44
C ASN A 273 -5.10 5.76 22.52
N TYR A 274 -4.57 5.36 23.67
CA TYR A 274 -4.20 6.29 24.75
C TYR A 274 -3.15 7.33 24.30
N ARG A 275 -2.14 6.91 23.54
CA ARG A 275 -1.13 7.83 23.00
C ARG A 275 -1.71 8.83 22.02
N ALA A 276 -2.62 8.37 21.14
CA ALA A 276 -3.30 9.23 20.18
C ALA A 276 -4.20 10.25 20.88
N GLU A 277 -4.98 9.83 21.89
CA GLU A 277 -5.80 10.71 22.71
C GLU A 277 -4.97 11.82 23.38
N ARG A 278 -3.82 11.45 23.98
CA ARG A 278 -2.93 12.42 24.61
C ARG A 278 -2.41 13.48 23.63
N LEU A 279 -2.10 13.09 22.38
CA LEU A 279 -1.65 14.02 21.34
C LEU A 279 -2.78 14.98 20.93
N VAL A 280 -4.00 14.47 20.78
CA VAL A 280 -5.18 15.29 20.47
C VAL A 280 -5.48 16.29 21.58
N LEU A 281 -5.43 15.86 22.84
CA LEU A 281 -5.64 16.73 24.00
C LEU A 281 -4.56 17.81 24.10
N LEU A 282 -3.29 17.49 23.90
CA LEU A 282 -2.20 18.47 23.90
C LEU A 282 -2.39 19.56 22.84
N ASP A 283 -2.93 19.19 21.65
CA ASP A 283 -3.21 20.17 20.57
C ASP A 283 -4.42 21.07 20.89
N ILE A 284 -5.42 20.55 21.63
CA ILE A 284 -6.58 21.34 22.08
C ILE A 284 -6.17 22.35 23.17
N PHE A 285 -5.27 21.97 24.08
CA PHE A 285 -4.85 22.84 25.21
C PHE A 285 -3.64 23.73 24.88
N SER A 286 -3.03 23.57 23.68
CA SER A 286 -1.92 24.42 23.22
C SER A 286 -2.39 25.63 22.40
N LYS A 287 -3.68 25.78 22.20
CA LYS A 287 -4.37 26.95 21.60
C LYS A 287 -5.05 27.77 22.67
#